data_dc726819c0e1db08b99918e449a14e59
#
_entry.id   dc726819c0e1db08b99918e449a14e59
#
_cell.length_a   1.000
_cell.length_b   1.000
_cell.length_c   1.000
_cell.angle_alpha   90.00
_cell.angle_beta   90.00
_cell.angle_gamma   90.00
#
_symmetry.space_group_name_H-M   'P 1'
#
loop_
_entity.id
_entity.type
_entity.pdbx_description
1 polymer ?
#
loop_
_entity_poly.entity_id
_entity_poly.type
_entity_poly.pdbx_seq_one_letter_code
_entity_poly.pdbx_strand_id
1 'polypeptide(L)'
;HSIFTIIMTESIKVYDTTLRDGTQGEGVSFTVAGKIRVAEKLDQFGVDYIEGGWPGSNPRDMAFFEEAKKLDLKHAKIAAFGSTRRASLSAKEDPQLRLLLDANTPVVTIFGKTWLLHVTEILRTTAEENLKMIEDSVRFLTNNGRDVIYDAEHFFDGFCDNPEYALQTLESAKRGGAINLTLCDTNGGKLVSEVNEIVAKVVAHFPDTPIGVHCHNDSGLGVAVSLAGIESGASLVQGTINGVGERNGNANLTTIIPNLILKMNKELKCAANLNQIRDLSLFIDEMANRSSDNSAPFVGPAAFAHKGGVHADAAAKVKNSYEHIEPELVGNRTRVLVSDMSGRSSVMMKAKEIGVDLDARSPELKDFLAELKELEFRGYGYEAADASFKLLLNRFLKGKKNDFELIDYRVMVGHQSALKRTVSEAVSYTHLTLPTILPV
;
A
#
# COMPACT_ATOMS: atom_id res chain seq x y z
N HIS A 1 46.64 -1.12 -7.93
CA HIS A 1 45.88 -1.40 -6.70
C HIS A 1 44.80 -0.35 -6.58
N SER A 2 43.60 -0.65 -7.13
CA SER A 2 42.38 0.14 -6.89
C SER A 2 41.82 -0.30 -5.55
N ILE A 3 41.89 0.57 -4.58
CA ILE A 3 41.17 0.42 -3.33
C ILE A 3 39.69 0.67 -3.65
N PHE A 4 38.92 -0.40 -3.86
CA PHE A 4 37.47 -0.34 -3.78
C PHE A 4 37.13 -0.09 -2.30
N THR A 5 36.87 1.16 -1.96
CA THR A 5 36.14 1.48 -0.72
C THR A 5 34.77 0.84 -0.89
N ILE A 6 34.52 -0.24 -0.14
CA ILE A 6 33.17 -0.78 0.02
C ILE A 6 32.44 0.30 0.81
N ILE A 7 31.72 1.16 0.09
CA ILE A 7 30.69 2.00 0.70
C ILE A 7 29.64 1.00 1.15
N MET A 8 29.61 0.70 2.44
CA MET A 8 28.47 -0.01 3.06
C MET A 8 27.25 0.87 2.78
N THR A 9 26.44 0.47 1.82
CA THR A 9 25.16 1.12 1.55
C THR A 9 24.32 0.88 2.80
N GLU A 10 24.03 1.96 3.52
CA GLU A 10 23.15 1.87 4.71
C GLU A 10 21.78 1.34 4.27
N SER A 11 21.33 0.25 4.92
CA SER A 11 20.06 -0.39 4.60
C SER A 11 18.90 0.57 4.84
N ILE A 12 18.05 0.76 3.84
CA ILE A 12 16.86 1.60 3.97
C ILE A 12 15.86 0.93 4.90
N LYS A 13 15.39 1.68 5.91
CA LYS A 13 14.37 1.24 6.86
C LYS A 13 12.97 1.52 6.34
N VAL A 14 12.10 0.52 6.46
CA VAL A 14 10.68 0.64 6.12
C VAL A 14 9.87 0.78 7.41
N TYR A 15 9.14 1.89 7.50
CA TYR A 15 8.24 2.20 8.61
C TYR A 15 6.81 2.19 8.11
N ASP A 16 6.04 1.20 8.56
CA ASP A 16 4.62 1.06 8.17
C ASP A 16 3.70 1.76 9.17
N THR A 17 2.88 2.68 8.68
CA THR A 17 1.87 3.38 9.48
C THR A 17 0.42 3.02 9.07
N THR A 18 0.21 1.88 8.43
CA THR A 18 -1.12 1.42 8.01
C THR A 18 -2.11 1.34 9.18
N LEU A 19 -1.65 0.90 10.35
CA LEU A 19 -2.49 0.72 11.54
C LEU A 19 -2.78 2.02 12.32
N ARG A 20 -2.06 3.11 12.02
CA ARG A 20 -2.33 4.42 12.65
C ARG A 20 -2.80 5.45 11.62
N ASP A 21 -1.92 5.94 10.74
CA ASP A 21 -2.24 6.96 9.74
C ASP A 21 -3.20 6.39 8.68
N GLY A 22 -2.97 5.15 8.28
CA GLY A 22 -3.87 4.45 7.38
C GLY A 22 -5.31 4.42 7.86
N THR A 23 -5.54 4.31 9.17
CA THR A 23 -6.90 4.28 9.76
C THR A 23 -7.60 5.65 9.80
N GLN A 24 -6.91 6.73 9.44
CA GLN A 24 -7.50 8.05 9.24
C GLN A 24 -8.16 8.18 7.86
N GLY A 25 -7.93 7.20 6.98
CA GLY A 25 -8.57 7.12 5.66
C GLY A 25 -10.05 6.81 5.76
N GLU A 26 -10.85 7.45 4.89
CA GLU A 26 -12.27 7.16 4.78
C GLU A 26 -12.52 5.68 4.46
N GLY A 27 -13.39 5.03 5.26
CA GLY A 27 -13.72 3.61 5.08
C GLY A 27 -12.64 2.63 5.53
N VAL A 28 -11.54 3.07 6.14
CA VAL A 28 -10.49 2.19 6.68
C VAL A 28 -10.68 1.99 8.18
N SER A 29 -10.96 0.77 8.59
CA SER A 29 -11.12 0.44 10.01
C SER A 29 -10.69 -0.99 10.29
N PHE A 30 -9.96 -1.17 11.38
CA PHE A 30 -9.56 -2.49 11.88
C PHE A 30 -10.10 -2.72 13.28
N THR A 31 -10.47 -3.95 13.60
CA THR A 31 -10.66 -4.39 14.98
C THR A 31 -9.30 -4.57 15.67
N VAL A 32 -9.26 -4.71 16.99
CA VAL A 32 -8.02 -5.03 17.71
C VAL A 32 -7.40 -6.33 17.18
N ALA A 33 -8.20 -7.38 17.03
CA ALA A 33 -7.73 -8.64 16.46
C ALA A 33 -7.24 -8.49 15.02
N GLY A 34 -7.90 -7.63 14.22
CA GLY A 34 -7.45 -7.28 12.87
C GLY A 34 -6.10 -6.59 12.86
N LYS A 35 -5.89 -5.60 13.74
CA LYS A 35 -4.59 -4.92 13.90
C LYS A 35 -3.46 -5.91 14.28
N ILE A 36 -3.74 -6.86 15.16
CA ILE A 36 -2.76 -7.91 15.55
C ILE A 36 -2.37 -8.76 14.34
N ARG A 37 -3.33 -9.26 13.57
CA ARG A 37 -3.07 -10.05 12.36
C ARG A 37 -2.31 -9.27 11.30
N VAL A 38 -2.61 -7.98 11.14
CA VAL A 38 -1.87 -7.08 10.24
C VAL A 38 -0.44 -6.91 10.72
N ALA A 39 -0.21 -6.68 12.01
CA ALA A 39 1.14 -6.56 12.58
C ALA A 39 1.97 -7.84 12.35
N GLU A 40 1.40 -9.03 12.58
CA GLU A 40 2.07 -10.31 12.29
C GLU A 40 2.41 -10.46 10.80
N LYS A 41 1.49 -10.07 9.91
CA LYS A 41 1.72 -10.16 8.45
C LYS A 41 2.80 -9.19 7.97
N LEU A 42 2.84 -7.97 8.52
CA LEU A 42 3.89 -6.98 8.24
C LEU A 42 5.27 -7.45 8.77
N ASP A 43 5.31 -8.04 9.97
CA ASP A 43 6.53 -8.64 10.50
C ASP A 43 7.04 -9.79 9.63
N GLN A 44 6.16 -10.70 9.21
CA GLN A 44 6.50 -11.79 8.29
C GLN A 44 7.05 -11.27 6.95
N PHE A 45 6.51 -10.18 6.46
CA PHE A 45 7.01 -9.52 5.25
C PHE A 45 8.40 -8.91 5.47
N GLY A 46 8.71 -8.46 6.68
CA GLY A 46 10.02 -7.97 7.08
C GLY A 46 10.17 -6.45 7.08
N VAL A 47 9.12 -5.68 7.41
CA VAL A 47 9.25 -4.24 7.69
C VAL A 47 10.07 -4.01 8.96
N ASP A 48 10.66 -2.82 9.10
CA ASP A 48 11.49 -2.51 10.29
C ASP A 48 10.65 -1.99 11.45
N TYR A 49 9.61 -1.20 11.17
CA TYR A 49 8.73 -0.61 12.17
C TYR A 49 7.26 -0.73 11.79
N ILE A 50 6.42 -0.94 12.80
CA ILE A 50 4.95 -0.98 12.68
C ILE A 50 4.37 0.01 13.67
N GLU A 51 3.74 1.07 13.19
CA GLU A 51 3.07 2.07 14.02
C GLU A 51 1.67 1.60 14.37
N GLY A 52 1.53 1.15 15.61
CA GLY A 52 0.32 0.45 16.05
C GLY A 52 -0.89 1.34 16.34
N GLY A 53 -0.67 2.61 16.64
CA GLY A 53 -1.74 3.55 16.99
C GLY A 53 -1.28 4.69 17.88
N TRP A 54 -2.24 5.51 18.31
CA TRP A 54 -2.04 6.61 19.25
C TRP A 54 -2.74 6.29 20.58
N PRO A 55 -1.98 5.89 21.63
CA PRO A 55 -2.54 5.44 22.92
C PRO A 55 -3.52 6.43 23.56
N GLY A 56 -3.25 7.74 23.42
CA GLY A 56 -4.09 8.80 23.99
C GLY A 56 -5.32 9.17 23.15
N SER A 57 -5.51 8.59 21.99
CA SER A 57 -6.55 8.98 21.03
C SER A 57 -7.85 8.19 21.23
N ASN A 58 -7.76 6.87 21.44
CA ASN A 58 -8.93 6.02 21.58
C ASN A 58 -8.63 4.72 22.34
N PRO A 59 -9.65 4.07 22.97
CA PRO A 59 -9.47 2.83 23.73
C PRO A 59 -8.99 1.64 22.88
N ARG A 60 -9.30 1.62 21.58
CA ARG A 60 -8.90 0.54 20.67
C ARG A 60 -7.38 0.47 20.53
N ASP A 61 -6.73 1.63 20.45
CA ASP A 61 -5.28 1.67 20.30
C ASP A 61 -4.57 1.21 21.57
N MET A 62 -5.08 1.58 22.76
CA MET A 62 -4.55 1.02 24.01
C MET A 62 -4.73 -0.50 24.06
N ALA A 63 -5.90 -1.02 23.71
CA ALA A 63 -6.15 -2.46 23.66
C ALA A 63 -5.23 -3.19 22.67
N PHE A 64 -4.93 -2.56 21.52
CA PHE A 64 -3.93 -3.10 20.59
C PHE A 64 -2.56 -3.25 21.25
N PHE A 65 -2.06 -2.23 21.96
CA PHE A 65 -0.74 -2.29 22.59
C PHE A 65 -0.68 -3.35 23.70
N GLU A 66 -1.77 -3.56 24.45
CA GLU A 66 -1.83 -4.63 25.44
C GLU A 66 -1.74 -6.02 24.79
N GLU A 67 -2.44 -6.25 23.69
CA GLU A 67 -2.36 -7.52 22.95
C GLU A 67 -1.02 -7.67 22.22
N ALA A 68 -0.46 -6.59 21.69
CA ALA A 68 0.81 -6.60 20.96
C ALA A 68 2.01 -7.03 21.82
N LYS A 69 1.94 -6.87 23.16
CA LYS A 69 2.97 -7.39 24.10
C LYS A 69 3.13 -8.91 24.04
N LYS A 70 2.12 -9.63 23.53
CA LYS A 70 2.12 -11.10 23.42
C LYS A 70 2.71 -11.59 22.09
N LEU A 71 2.95 -10.67 21.14
CA LEU A 71 3.49 -11.01 19.82
C LEU A 71 4.98 -11.36 19.92
N ASP A 72 5.37 -12.42 19.23
CA ASP A 72 6.78 -12.82 19.05
C ASP A 72 7.25 -12.37 17.65
N LEU A 73 7.38 -11.05 17.47
CA LEU A 73 7.83 -10.45 16.20
C LEU A 73 9.33 -10.74 16.00
N LYS A 74 9.71 -11.09 14.78
CA LYS A 74 11.08 -11.47 14.42
C LYS A 74 11.85 -10.35 13.74
N HIS A 75 11.16 -9.44 13.10
CA HIS A 75 11.74 -8.44 12.20
C HIS A 75 11.39 -7.02 12.61
N ALA A 76 10.13 -6.77 12.93
CA ALA A 76 9.61 -5.43 13.17
C ALA A 76 9.64 -5.04 14.65
N LYS A 77 9.81 -3.75 14.91
CA LYS A 77 9.56 -3.13 16.22
C LYS A 77 8.20 -2.40 16.16
N ILE A 78 7.36 -2.64 17.17
CA ILE A 78 6.12 -1.86 17.34
C ILE A 78 6.48 -0.46 17.83
N ALA A 79 5.86 0.57 17.21
CA ALA A 79 5.97 1.96 17.62
C ALA A 79 4.60 2.48 18.11
N ALA A 80 4.61 3.24 19.20
CA ALA A 80 3.47 4.02 19.64
C ALA A 80 3.63 5.46 19.13
N PHE A 81 2.53 6.05 18.67
CA PHE A 81 2.53 7.41 18.10
C PHE A 81 1.90 8.42 19.07
N GLY A 82 2.42 9.64 19.08
CA GLY A 82 1.86 10.74 19.86
C GLY A 82 2.48 12.09 19.50
N SER A 83 2.16 13.11 20.28
CA SER A 83 2.67 14.48 20.10
C SER A 83 3.72 14.84 21.18
N THR A 84 4.41 15.93 20.96
CA THR A 84 5.18 16.61 22.01
C THR A 84 4.27 17.04 23.17
N ARG A 85 4.87 17.29 24.35
CA ARG A 85 4.16 17.82 25.53
C ARG A 85 3.41 19.11 25.23
N ARG A 86 2.45 19.44 26.06
CA ARG A 86 1.76 20.74 26.03
C ARG A 86 2.69 21.84 26.59
N ALA A 87 2.57 23.05 26.05
CA ALA A 87 3.37 24.21 26.50
C ALA A 87 3.25 24.52 28.00
N SER A 88 2.07 24.28 28.58
CA SER A 88 1.79 24.54 30.00
C SER A 88 2.24 23.48 30.98
N LEU A 89 2.76 22.33 30.50
CA LEU A 89 3.11 21.17 31.32
C LEU A 89 4.59 20.81 31.15
N SER A 90 5.21 20.29 32.19
CA SER A 90 6.49 19.60 32.04
C SER A 90 6.28 18.25 31.36
N ALA A 91 7.32 17.70 30.71
CA ALA A 91 7.23 16.40 30.04
C ALA A 91 6.81 15.27 31.01
N LYS A 92 7.24 15.36 32.29
CA LYS A 92 6.87 14.39 33.32
C LYS A 92 5.40 14.45 33.72
N GLU A 93 4.76 15.61 33.62
CA GLU A 93 3.36 15.82 33.99
C GLU A 93 2.41 15.65 32.83
N ASP A 94 2.91 15.63 31.60
CA ASP A 94 2.07 15.52 30.41
C ASP A 94 1.42 14.13 30.31
N PRO A 95 0.07 14.04 30.31
CA PRO A 95 -0.64 12.78 30.27
C PRO A 95 -0.39 11.99 28.95
N GLN A 96 -0.17 12.69 27.83
CA GLN A 96 0.07 12.04 26.54
C GLN A 96 1.40 11.30 26.54
N LEU A 97 2.47 11.95 27.04
CA LEU A 97 3.77 11.31 27.13
C LEU A 97 3.77 10.11 28.10
N ARG A 98 2.95 10.16 29.16
CA ARG A 98 2.78 9.02 30.07
C ARG A 98 2.09 7.86 29.37
N LEU A 99 1.00 8.11 28.61
CA LEU A 99 0.33 7.05 27.86
C LEU A 99 1.23 6.40 26.81
N LEU A 100 2.17 7.14 26.22
CA LEU A 100 3.19 6.58 25.34
C LEU A 100 4.13 5.61 26.08
N LEU A 101 4.50 5.90 27.32
CA LEU A 101 5.28 4.97 28.14
C LEU A 101 4.46 3.75 28.57
N ASP A 102 3.17 3.94 28.90
CA ASP A 102 2.24 2.87 29.30
C ASP A 102 1.97 1.87 28.17
N ALA A 103 1.99 2.33 26.91
CA ALA A 103 1.92 1.46 25.73
C ALA A 103 3.05 0.41 25.70
N ASN A 104 4.16 0.69 26.41
CA ASN A 104 5.29 -0.19 26.61
C ASN A 104 5.90 -0.75 25.32
N THR A 105 5.99 0.07 24.28
CA THR A 105 6.64 -0.26 23.00
C THR A 105 8.13 0.05 23.05
N PRO A 106 8.98 -0.68 22.30
CA PRO A 106 10.40 -0.37 22.20
C PRO A 106 10.67 0.97 21.50
N VAL A 107 9.79 1.37 20.60
CA VAL A 107 9.88 2.60 19.82
C VAL A 107 8.70 3.51 20.11
N VAL A 108 8.95 4.79 20.18
CA VAL A 108 7.93 5.83 20.24
C VAL A 108 8.20 6.84 19.13
N THR A 109 7.18 7.13 18.33
CA THR A 109 7.22 8.20 17.34
C THR A 109 6.40 9.37 17.85
N ILE A 110 7.02 10.55 17.94
CA ILE A 110 6.30 11.76 18.32
C ILE A 110 6.42 12.82 17.23
N PHE A 111 5.30 13.46 16.91
CA PHE A 111 5.33 14.63 16.04
C PHE A 111 5.45 15.93 16.83
N GLY A 112 6.14 16.91 16.24
CA GLY A 112 6.20 18.27 16.72
C GLY A 112 6.03 19.26 15.58
N LYS A 113 5.56 20.47 15.89
CA LYS A 113 5.35 21.53 14.92
C LYS A 113 6.68 22.12 14.46
N THR A 114 6.86 22.23 13.15
CA THR A 114 8.08 22.77 12.53
C THR A 114 7.84 24.05 11.72
N TRP A 115 6.58 24.40 11.53
CA TRP A 115 6.16 25.59 10.80
C TRP A 115 5.69 26.67 11.80
N LEU A 116 6.30 27.85 11.76
CA LEU A 116 6.00 28.94 12.69
C LEU A 116 4.52 29.31 12.68
N LEU A 117 3.85 29.30 11.54
CA LEU A 117 2.40 29.51 11.45
C LEU A 117 1.63 28.57 12.39
N HIS A 118 2.02 27.30 12.46
CA HIS A 118 1.36 26.33 13.35
C HIS A 118 1.74 26.55 14.83
N VAL A 119 2.95 27.02 15.11
CA VAL A 119 3.38 27.31 16.47
C VAL A 119 2.59 28.49 17.05
N THR A 120 2.44 29.57 16.28
CA THR A 120 1.78 30.78 16.73
C THR A 120 0.25 30.70 16.72
N GLU A 121 -0.33 30.17 15.61
CA GLU A 121 -1.77 30.21 15.41
C GLU A 121 -2.50 28.99 15.97
N ILE A 122 -1.86 27.79 15.92
CA ILE A 122 -2.49 26.53 16.35
C ILE A 122 -2.08 26.18 17.79
N LEU A 123 -0.78 26.09 18.08
CA LEU A 123 -0.31 25.84 19.44
C LEU A 123 -0.46 27.05 20.35
N ARG A 124 -0.49 28.27 19.79
CA ARG A 124 -0.57 29.55 20.51
C ARG A 124 0.54 29.68 21.54
N THR A 125 1.76 29.37 21.13
CA THR A 125 2.96 29.44 21.95
C THR A 125 4.09 30.16 21.20
N THR A 126 5.25 30.35 21.86
CA THR A 126 6.41 30.97 21.23
C THR A 126 7.30 29.92 20.51
N ALA A 127 8.13 30.40 19.59
CA ALA A 127 9.11 29.57 18.89
C ALA A 127 10.04 28.88 19.89
N GLU A 128 10.55 29.61 20.88
CA GLU A 128 11.47 29.10 21.91
C GLU A 128 10.82 28.03 22.78
N GLU A 129 9.56 28.23 23.17
CA GLU A 129 8.85 27.22 23.94
C GLU A 129 8.60 25.95 23.12
N ASN A 130 8.24 26.07 21.84
CA ASN A 130 8.06 24.91 20.97
C ASN A 130 9.37 24.10 20.82
N LEU A 131 10.52 24.76 20.70
CA LEU A 131 11.83 24.08 20.66
C LEU A 131 12.09 23.30 21.97
N LYS A 132 11.74 23.90 23.13
CA LYS A 132 11.83 23.20 24.43
C LYS A 132 10.83 22.03 24.51
N MET A 133 9.60 22.22 24.04
CA MET A 133 8.61 21.12 24.01
C MET A 133 9.14 19.91 23.24
N ILE A 134 9.78 20.12 22.09
CA ILE A 134 10.38 19.05 21.29
C ILE A 134 11.51 18.37 22.08
N GLU A 135 12.50 19.14 22.52
CA GLU A 135 13.67 18.61 23.23
C GLU A 135 13.30 17.86 24.52
N ASP A 136 12.43 18.47 25.34
CA ASP A 136 11.98 17.88 26.61
C ASP A 136 11.22 16.58 26.42
N SER A 137 10.34 16.51 25.40
CA SER A 137 9.54 15.34 25.12
C SER A 137 10.39 14.17 24.64
N VAL A 138 11.27 14.42 23.67
CA VAL A 138 12.22 13.40 23.19
C VAL A 138 13.10 12.92 24.33
N ARG A 139 13.70 13.83 25.10
CA ARG A 139 14.57 13.50 26.22
C ARG A 139 13.85 12.70 27.31
N PHE A 140 12.61 13.04 27.61
CA PHE A 140 11.80 12.31 28.58
C PHE A 140 11.59 10.86 28.16
N LEU A 141 11.25 10.61 26.90
CA LEU A 141 11.03 9.28 26.38
C LEU A 141 12.33 8.47 26.28
N THR A 142 13.43 9.08 25.81
CA THR A 142 14.74 8.42 25.73
C THR A 142 15.30 8.07 27.11
N ASN A 143 15.14 8.94 28.10
CA ASN A 143 15.55 8.67 29.49
C ASN A 143 14.70 7.55 30.13
N ASN A 144 13.53 7.24 29.60
CA ASN A 144 12.71 6.09 29.99
C ASN A 144 12.94 4.87 29.09
N GLY A 145 14.06 4.80 28.37
CA GLY A 145 14.51 3.64 27.62
C GLY A 145 13.77 3.38 26.30
N ARG A 146 13.19 4.43 25.69
CA ARG A 146 12.54 4.30 24.38
C ARG A 146 13.45 4.79 23.26
N ASP A 147 13.50 4.05 22.16
CA ASP A 147 13.98 4.58 20.89
C ASP A 147 12.98 5.62 20.39
N VAL A 148 13.39 6.86 20.12
CA VAL A 148 12.47 7.92 19.69
C VAL A 148 12.72 8.31 18.26
N ILE A 149 11.68 8.19 17.42
CA ILE A 149 11.61 8.78 16.08
C ILE A 149 10.85 10.10 16.19
N TYR A 150 11.41 11.16 15.63
CA TYR A 150 10.79 12.47 15.61
C TYR A 150 10.22 12.78 14.22
N ASP A 151 8.90 12.88 14.14
CA ASP A 151 8.19 13.30 12.93
C ASP A 151 8.06 14.82 12.92
N ALA A 152 8.79 15.46 12.03
CA ALA A 152 8.80 16.90 11.83
C ALA A 152 7.57 17.30 10.99
N GLU A 153 6.43 17.49 11.65
CA GLU A 153 5.15 17.72 11.00
C GLU A 153 5.15 19.04 10.21
N HIS A 154 4.68 19.02 8.96
CA HIS A 154 4.74 20.12 7.99
C HIS A 154 6.16 20.66 7.75
N PHE A 155 7.17 19.80 7.81
CA PHE A 155 8.56 20.21 7.71
C PHE A 155 8.86 21.00 6.42
N PHE A 156 8.41 20.48 5.30
CA PHE A 156 8.68 21.11 4.00
C PHE A 156 8.01 22.49 3.87
N ASP A 157 6.81 22.67 4.41
CA ASP A 157 6.14 23.97 4.45
C ASP A 157 6.87 24.94 5.38
N GLY A 158 7.23 24.46 6.58
CA GLY A 158 8.02 25.23 7.55
C GLY A 158 9.41 25.61 7.02
N PHE A 159 10.08 24.69 6.33
CA PHE A 159 11.38 24.97 5.71
C PHE A 159 11.31 26.00 4.59
N CYS A 160 10.28 25.97 3.75
CA CYS A 160 10.06 26.98 2.72
C CYS A 160 9.77 28.37 3.31
N ASP A 161 9.07 28.44 4.44
CA ASP A 161 8.70 29.68 5.13
C ASP A 161 9.89 30.23 5.95
N ASN A 162 10.50 29.39 6.79
CA ASN A 162 11.64 29.74 7.63
C ASN A 162 12.59 28.55 7.79
N PRO A 163 13.60 28.40 6.89
CA PRO A 163 14.53 27.28 6.93
C PRO A 163 15.32 27.17 8.24
N GLU A 164 15.71 28.31 8.83
CA GLU A 164 16.50 28.35 10.05
C GLU A 164 15.71 27.75 11.23
N TYR A 165 14.44 28.19 11.41
CA TYR A 165 13.59 27.67 12.47
C TYR A 165 13.26 26.20 12.26
N ALA A 166 12.95 25.78 11.04
CA ALA A 166 12.70 24.40 10.74
C ALA A 166 13.89 23.49 11.10
N LEU A 167 15.12 23.91 10.81
CA LEU A 167 16.34 23.18 11.23
C LEU A 167 16.50 23.19 12.77
N GLN A 168 16.23 24.28 13.45
CA GLN A 168 16.28 24.34 14.92
C GLN A 168 15.34 23.34 15.59
N THR A 169 14.18 23.05 14.99
CA THR A 169 13.27 22.01 15.50
C THR A 169 13.89 20.62 15.43
N LEU A 170 14.58 20.29 14.33
CA LEU A 170 15.32 19.04 14.18
C LEU A 170 16.50 18.94 15.15
N GLU A 171 17.23 20.05 15.34
CA GLU A 171 18.33 20.14 16.33
C GLU A 171 17.83 19.88 17.74
N SER A 172 16.66 20.42 18.09
CA SER A 172 16.04 20.19 19.41
C SER A 172 15.68 18.72 19.61
N ALA A 173 15.11 18.06 18.60
CA ALA A 173 14.84 16.62 18.65
C ALA A 173 16.15 15.79 18.78
N LYS A 174 17.18 16.15 18.02
CA LYS A 174 18.51 15.51 18.10
C LYS A 174 19.13 15.68 19.49
N ARG A 175 19.10 16.88 20.09
CA ARG A 175 19.59 17.13 21.46
C ARG A 175 18.80 16.35 22.50
N GLY A 176 17.51 16.08 22.25
CA GLY A 176 16.67 15.21 23.08
C GLY A 176 17.08 13.73 22.98
N GLY A 177 17.77 13.32 21.93
CA GLY A 177 18.23 11.95 21.71
C GLY A 177 17.41 11.16 20.69
N ALA A 178 16.70 11.83 19.77
CA ALA A 178 15.99 11.14 18.68
C ALA A 178 16.95 10.33 17.81
N ILE A 179 16.58 9.11 17.49
CA ILE A 179 17.37 8.18 16.66
C ILE A 179 17.13 8.38 15.16
N ASN A 180 16.08 9.08 14.80
CA ASN A 180 15.74 9.44 13.43
C ASN A 180 14.96 10.76 13.41
N LEU A 181 15.17 11.57 12.38
CA LEU A 181 14.48 12.82 12.13
C LEU A 181 13.70 12.65 10.81
N THR A 182 12.40 12.43 10.90
CA THR A 182 11.55 12.21 9.72
C THR A 182 10.94 13.51 9.24
N LEU A 183 11.17 13.86 7.99
CA LEU A 183 10.66 15.07 7.34
C LEU A 183 9.27 14.76 6.74
N CYS A 184 8.24 15.48 7.20
CA CYS A 184 6.87 15.22 6.77
C CYS A 184 6.40 16.23 5.71
N ASP A 185 5.98 15.74 4.54
CA ASP A 185 5.12 16.46 3.60
C ASP A 185 3.66 16.20 3.98
N THR A 186 3.23 16.82 5.08
CA THR A 186 1.91 16.60 5.69
C THR A 186 0.78 17.07 4.80
N ASN A 187 1.00 18.12 4.00
CA ASN A 187 0.03 18.61 3.02
C ASN A 187 0.05 17.80 1.70
N GLY A 188 1.06 16.98 1.47
CA GLY A 188 1.19 16.15 0.27
C GLY A 188 1.32 16.95 -1.03
N GLY A 189 1.86 18.17 -0.94
CA GLY A 189 1.89 19.13 -2.05
C GLY A 189 3.24 19.40 -2.67
N LYS A 190 4.31 18.76 -2.20
CA LYS A 190 5.67 19.05 -2.66
C LYS A 190 6.00 18.37 -3.99
N LEU A 191 6.82 19.06 -4.78
CA LEU A 191 7.37 18.53 -6.04
C LEU A 191 8.66 17.76 -5.77
N VAL A 192 9.02 16.86 -6.69
CA VAL A 192 10.23 16.02 -6.61
C VAL A 192 11.51 16.87 -6.46
N SER A 193 11.62 17.98 -7.21
CA SER A 193 12.77 18.87 -7.13
C SER A 193 12.91 19.57 -5.78
N GLU A 194 11.80 19.99 -5.19
CA GLU A 194 11.79 20.62 -3.86
C GLU A 194 12.25 19.63 -2.78
N VAL A 195 11.70 18.40 -2.81
CA VAL A 195 12.08 17.36 -1.83
C VAL A 195 13.55 16.99 -1.99
N ASN A 196 14.05 16.79 -3.22
CA ASN A 196 15.47 16.52 -3.46
C ASN A 196 16.35 17.60 -2.85
N GLU A 197 16.06 18.86 -3.12
CA GLU A 197 16.88 19.99 -2.64
C GLU A 197 16.84 20.10 -1.10
N ILE A 198 15.65 20.03 -0.50
CA ILE A 198 15.48 20.20 0.96
C ILE A 198 16.09 19.02 1.71
N VAL A 199 15.82 17.77 1.30
CA VAL A 199 16.36 16.58 1.96
C VAL A 199 17.87 16.55 1.89
N ALA A 200 18.46 16.85 0.72
CA ALA A 200 19.92 16.93 0.59
C ALA A 200 20.56 17.96 1.55
N LYS A 201 19.93 19.14 1.73
CA LYS A 201 20.38 20.15 2.69
C LYS A 201 20.30 19.65 4.13
N VAL A 202 19.21 19.00 4.49
CA VAL A 202 19.02 18.44 5.83
C VAL A 202 20.01 17.31 6.12
N VAL A 203 20.22 16.39 5.18
CA VAL A 203 21.20 15.31 5.31
C VAL A 203 22.60 15.88 5.51
N ALA A 204 22.98 16.90 4.75
CA ALA A 204 24.27 17.57 4.89
C ALA A 204 24.43 18.30 6.25
N HIS A 205 23.32 18.81 6.81
CA HIS A 205 23.31 19.49 8.12
C HIS A 205 23.40 18.49 9.28
N PHE A 206 22.89 17.26 9.10
CA PHE A 206 22.88 16.21 10.12
C PHE A 206 23.62 14.93 9.67
N PRO A 207 24.94 14.98 9.42
CA PRO A 207 25.66 13.86 8.84
C PRO A 207 25.69 12.60 9.73
N ASP A 208 25.51 12.77 11.04
CA ASP A 208 25.56 11.68 12.01
C ASP A 208 24.16 11.26 12.50
N THR A 209 23.10 11.76 11.90
CA THR A 209 21.73 11.45 12.34
C THR A 209 20.92 10.95 11.15
N PRO A 210 20.35 9.73 11.22
CA PRO A 210 19.50 9.21 10.16
C PRO A 210 18.30 10.12 9.87
N ILE A 211 18.06 10.40 8.59
CA ILE A 211 16.92 11.19 8.13
C ILE A 211 15.87 10.24 7.54
N GLY A 212 14.59 10.49 7.86
CA GLY A 212 13.45 9.81 7.28
C GLY A 212 12.60 10.75 6.42
N VAL A 213 11.69 10.17 5.64
CA VAL A 213 10.67 10.90 4.90
C VAL A 213 9.29 10.27 5.12
N HIS A 214 8.29 11.12 5.29
CA HIS A 214 6.88 10.76 5.41
C HIS A 214 6.06 11.68 4.51
N CYS A 215 5.46 11.15 3.44
CA CYS A 215 4.80 11.95 2.44
C CYS A 215 3.35 11.53 2.23
N HIS A 216 2.43 12.51 2.22
CA HIS A 216 1.06 12.31 1.77
C HIS A 216 0.94 12.40 0.24
N ASN A 217 -0.20 11.98 -0.30
CA ASN A 217 -0.38 11.79 -1.74
C ASN A 217 -1.36 12.79 -2.38
N ASP A 218 -1.55 13.96 -1.79
CA ASP A 218 -2.59 14.91 -2.20
C ASP A 218 -2.39 15.44 -3.63
N SER A 219 -1.15 15.64 -4.04
CA SER A 219 -0.78 16.01 -5.42
C SER A 219 -0.57 14.79 -6.35
N GLY A 220 -0.78 13.56 -5.86
CA GLY A 220 -0.51 12.33 -6.61
C GLY A 220 0.99 11.99 -6.72
N LEU A 221 1.85 12.64 -5.94
CA LEU A 221 3.31 12.48 -6.02
C LEU A 221 3.92 11.75 -4.82
N GLY A 222 3.12 11.28 -3.87
CA GLY A 222 3.61 10.71 -2.61
C GLY A 222 4.70 9.65 -2.78
N VAL A 223 4.57 8.74 -3.74
CA VAL A 223 5.60 7.74 -4.07
C VAL A 223 6.85 8.42 -4.64
N ALA A 224 6.68 9.30 -5.62
CA ALA A 224 7.80 9.93 -6.31
C ALA A 224 8.66 10.81 -5.37
N VAL A 225 8.01 11.60 -4.50
CA VAL A 225 8.73 12.43 -3.53
C VAL A 225 9.38 11.60 -2.41
N SER A 226 8.79 10.47 -2.03
CA SER A 226 9.43 9.53 -1.09
C SER A 226 10.69 8.91 -1.67
N LEU A 227 10.66 8.47 -2.93
CA LEU A 227 11.83 7.94 -3.64
C LEU A 227 12.92 9.01 -3.80
N ALA A 228 12.52 10.26 -4.11
CA ALA A 228 13.42 11.40 -4.20
C ALA A 228 14.13 11.69 -2.86
N GLY A 229 13.40 11.60 -1.75
CA GLY A 229 13.98 11.72 -0.41
C GLY A 229 15.05 10.66 -0.12
N ILE A 230 14.80 9.41 -0.48
CA ILE A 230 15.79 8.32 -0.34
C ILE A 230 17.00 8.55 -1.28
N GLU A 231 16.77 9.00 -2.51
CA GLU A 231 17.85 9.33 -3.44
C GLU A 231 18.74 10.46 -2.91
N SER A 232 18.14 11.41 -2.18
CA SER A 232 18.85 12.56 -1.57
C SER A 232 19.52 12.24 -0.22
N GLY A 233 19.49 10.97 0.23
CA GLY A 233 20.24 10.50 1.39
C GLY A 233 19.39 10.18 2.63
N ALA A 234 18.07 10.24 2.55
CA ALA A 234 17.24 9.69 3.62
C ALA A 234 17.39 8.16 3.70
N SER A 235 17.40 7.61 4.90
CA SER A 235 17.61 6.18 5.18
C SER A 235 16.39 5.49 5.81
N LEU A 236 15.27 6.21 5.97
CA LEU A 236 13.99 5.68 6.43
C LEU A 236 12.86 6.24 5.57
N VAL A 237 11.93 5.39 5.17
CA VAL A 237 10.70 5.78 4.48
C VAL A 237 9.49 5.33 5.28
N GLN A 238 8.60 6.27 5.59
CA GLN A 238 7.29 5.98 6.16
C GLN A 238 6.22 5.97 5.07
N GLY A 239 5.21 5.14 5.25
CA GLY A 239 4.07 5.05 4.36
C GLY A 239 3.07 3.99 4.81
N THR A 240 2.11 3.69 3.96
CA THR A 240 1.10 2.68 4.25
C THR A 240 1.03 1.65 3.13
N ILE A 241 0.65 0.43 3.45
CA ILE A 241 0.30 -0.56 2.43
C ILE A 241 -0.95 -0.05 1.69
N ASN A 242 -0.91 -0.12 0.36
CA ASN A 242 -1.95 0.38 -0.56
C ASN A 242 -2.17 1.90 -0.51
N GLY A 243 -1.29 2.66 0.14
CA GLY A 243 -1.39 4.11 0.20
C GLY A 243 -2.59 4.64 0.98
N VAL A 244 -3.20 3.83 1.85
CA VAL A 244 -4.36 4.27 2.64
C VAL A 244 -3.98 5.39 3.62
N GLY A 245 -4.92 6.29 3.92
CA GLY A 245 -4.69 7.39 4.85
C GLY A 245 -5.66 8.53 4.66
N GLU A 246 -5.46 9.58 5.44
CA GLU A 246 -6.29 10.78 5.39
C GLU A 246 -6.26 11.44 4.00
N ARG A 247 -7.37 12.05 3.58
CA ARG A 247 -7.56 12.72 2.29
C ARG A 247 -7.26 11.77 1.11
N ASN A 248 -6.17 12.02 0.34
CA ASN A 248 -5.75 11.19 -0.80
C ASN A 248 -4.78 10.06 -0.39
N GLY A 249 -4.56 9.86 0.91
CA GLY A 249 -3.74 8.82 1.47
C GLY A 249 -2.27 9.17 1.65
N ASN A 250 -1.51 8.17 2.03
CA ASN A 250 -0.06 8.21 2.26
C ASN A 250 0.71 7.73 1.02
N ALA A 251 2.01 7.92 1.03
CA ALA A 251 2.91 7.27 0.09
C ALA A 251 2.73 5.75 0.14
N ASN A 252 2.50 5.14 -1.01
CA ASN A 252 2.15 3.72 -1.11
C ASN A 252 3.38 2.82 -1.04
N LEU A 253 3.54 2.09 0.08
CA LEU A 253 4.66 1.17 0.29
C LEU A 253 4.67 0.00 -0.70
N THR A 254 3.51 -0.44 -1.22
CA THR A 254 3.48 -1.50 -2.25
C THR A 254 4.06 -1.05 -3.59
N THR A 255 4.23 0.25 -3.78
CA THR A 255 4.90 0.83 -4.95
C THR A 255 6.32 1.27 -4.62
N ILE A 256 6.56 1.84 -3.43
CA ILE A 256 7.88 2.32 -3.00
C ILE A 256 8.88 1.16 -2.88
N ILE A 257 8.52 0.10 -2.15
CA ILE A 257 9.42 -1.03 -1.85
C ILE A 257 9.95 -1.69 -3.13
N PRO A 258 9.11 -2.07 -4.12
CA PRO A 258 9.63 -2.63 -5.38
C PRO A 258 10.55 -1.67 -6.14
N ASN A 259 10.23 -0.37 -6.15
CA ASN A 259 11.09 0.62 -6.82
C ASN A 259 12.45 0.74 -6.13
N LEU A 260 12.49 0.79 -4.80
CA LEU A 260 13.75 0.84 -4.05
C LEU A 260 14.63 -0.38 -4.34
N ILE A 261 14.04 -1.58 -4.33
CA ILE A 261 14.78 -2.84 -4.52
C ILE A 261 15.15 -3.04 -5.99
N LEU A 262 14.17 -2.99 -6.91
CA LEU A 262 14.33 -3.45 -8.29
C LEU A 262 14.84 -2.37 -9.24
N LYS A 263 14.64 -1.08 -8.93
CA LYS A 263 15.05 0.05 -9.80
C LYS A 263 16.21 0.85 -9.23
N MET A 264 16.24 1.03 -7.91
CA MET A 264 17.27 1.84 -7.25
C MET A 264 18.37 0.98 -6.60
N ASN A 265 18.25 -0.37 -6.62
CA ASN A 265 19.19 -1.32 -6.04
C ASN A 265 19.52 -1.02 -4.56
N LYS A 266 18.51 -0.59 -3.80
CA LYS A 266 18.66 -0.34 -2.37
C LYS A 266 18.51 -1.63 -1.57
N GLU A 267 19.25 -1.73 -0.47
CA GLU A 267 19.13 -2.84 0.46
C GLU A 267 17.99 -2.57 1.46
N LEU A 268 17.03 -3.48 1.53
CA LEU A 268 15.92 -3.47 2.48
C LEU A 268 15.80 -4.84 3.14
N LYS A 269 15.43 -4.87 4.43
CA LYS A 269 15.23 -6.12 5.18
C LYS A 269 14.17 -7.02 4.53
N CYS A 270 13.11 -6.44 4.00
CA CYS A 270 12.01 -7.16 3.35
C CYS A 270 12.34 -7.66 1.92
N ALA A 271 13.54 -7.40 1.38
CA ALA A 271 13.87 -7.75 0.00
C ALA A 271 13.72 -9.25 -0.31
N ALA A 272 14.04 -10.13 0.64
CA ALA A 272 13.90 -11.57 0.48
C ALA A 272 12.43 -12.03 0.32
N ASN A 273 11.48 -11.21 0.77
CA ASN A 273 10.04 -11.50 0.76
C ASN A 273 9.28 -10.66 -0.27
N LEU A 274 9.97 -9.99 -1.19
CA LEU A 274 9.34 -9.08 -2.17
C LEU A 274 8.24 -9.77 -2.98
N ASN A 275 8.39 -11.05 -3.29
CA ASN A 275 7.39 -11.86 -3.98
C ASN A 275 6.08 -12.06 -3.19
N GLN A 276 6.01 -11.65 -1.93
CA GLN A 276 4.81 -11.70 -1.10
C GLN A 276 4.08 -10.34 -1.04
N ILE A 277 4.60 -9.29 -1.70
CA ILE A 277 4.04 -7.94 -1.57
C ILE A 277 2.61 -7.84 -2.11
N ARG A 278 2.29 -8.59 -3.17
CA ARG A 278 0.93 -8.68 -3.69
C ARG A 278 -0.03 -9.31 -2.69
N ASP A 279 0.37 -10.41 -2.05
CA ASP A 279 -0.44 -11.09 -1.05
C ASP A 279 -0.63 -10.22 0.19
N LEU A 280 0.41 -9.46 0.59
CA LEU A 280 0.30 -8.45 1.65
C LEU A 280 -0.72 -7.36 1.30
N SER A 281 -0.65 -6.82 0.08
CA SER A 281 -1.60 -5.81 -0.43
C SER A 281 -3.05 -6.30 -0.34
N LEU A 282 -3.33 -7.49 -0.86
CA LEU A 282 -4.67 -8.09 -0.84
C LEU A 282 -5.16 -8.36 0.58
N PHE A 283 -4.27 -8.87 1.44
CA PHE A 283 -4.59 -9.14 2.84
C PHE A 283 -4.98 -7.86 3.60
N ILE A 284 -4.29 -6.75 3.39
CA ILE A 284 -4.62 -5.48 4.05
C ILE A 284 -5.98 -4.95 3.58
N ASP A 285 -6.28 -5.02 2.27
CA ASP A 285 -7.59 -4.60 1.76
C ASP A 285 -8.72 -5.47 2.33
N GLU A 286 -8.53 -6.79 2.40
CA GLU A 286 -9.48 -7.72 3.02
C GLU A 286 -9.71 -7.39 4.50
N MET A 287 -8.63 -7.18 5.27
CA MET A 287 -8.72 -6.83 6.69
C MET A 287 -9.37 -5.47 6.92
N ALA A 288 -9.23 -4.52 5.99
CA ALA A 288 -9.88 -3.22 6.01
C ALA A 288 -11.30 -3.23 5.42
N ASN A 289 -11.78 -4.38 4.94
CA ASN A 289 -13.06 -4.54 4.21
C ASN A 289 -13.16 -3.59 2.99
N ARG A 290 -12.09 -3.50 2.22
CA ARG A 290 -11.98 -2.67 1.01
C ARG A 290 -11.86 -3.53 -0.23
N SER A 291 -12.37 -3.03 -1.35
CA SER A 291 -12.07 -3.62 -2.65
C SER A 291 -10.66 -3.23 -3.07
N SER A 292 -9.87 -4.20 -3.51
CA SER A 292 -8.53 -3.95 -4.03
C SER A 292 -8.58 -3.19 -5.36
N ASP A 293 -7.63 -2.31 -5.59
CA ASP A 293 -7.47 -1.60 -6.85
C ASP A 293 -6.87 -2.54 -7.91
N ASN A 294 -7.65 -2.82 -8.94
CA ASN A 294 -7.20 -3.66 -10.07
C ASN A 294 -6.01 -3.05 -10.82
N SER A 295 -5.87 -1.73 -10.82
CA SER A 295 -4.84 -0.99 -11.55
C SER A 295 -3.64 -0.61 -10.68
N ALA A 296 -3.61 -1.04 -9.41
CA ALA A 296 -2.51 -0.74 -8.50
C ALA A 296 -1.15 -1.17 -9.10
N PRO A 297 -0.15 -0.27 -9.16
CA PRO A 297 1.17 -0.61 -9.67
C PRO A 297 1.76 -1.82 -8.94
N PHE A 298 2.41 -2.71 -9.67
CA PHE A 298 3.04 -3.96 -9.21
C PHE A 298 2.07 -5.03 -8.68
N VAL A 299 1.08 -4.68 -7.88
CA VAL A 299 0.25 -5.65 -7.12
C VAL A 299 -1.12 -5.90 -7.72
N GLY A 300 -1.68 -4.95 -8.47
CA GLY A 300 -2.99 -5.10 -9.09
C GLY A 300 -2.99 -6.17 -10.18
N PRO A 301 -4.10 -6.88 -10.41
CA PRO A 301 -4.20 -7.89 -11.45
C PRO A 301 -4.06 -7.32 -12.87
N ALA A 302 -4.29 -6.02 -13.08
CA ALA A 302 -4.09 -5.35 -14.36
C ALA A 302 -2.66 -4.86 -14.60
N ALA A 303 -1.79 -4.83 -13.57
CA ALA A 303 -0.44 -4.29 -13.67
C ALA A 303 0.42 -4.96 -14.76
N PHE A 304 0.16 -6.25 -15.04
CA PHE A 304 0.85 -7.05 -16.07
C PHE A 304 -0.15 -7.72 -17.01
N ALA A 305 -1.25 -7.01 -17.33
CA ALA A 305 -2.28 -7.52 -18.21
C ALA A 305 -2.15 -6.89 -19.62
N HIS A 306 -2.09 -7.72 -20.65
CA HIS A 306 -1.96 -7.32 -22.05
C HIS A 306 -3.25 -7.61 -22.82
N LYS A 307 -3.89 -6.58 -23.37
CA LYS A 307 -5.11 -6.69 -24.15
C LYS A 307 -4.84 -6.70 -25.67
N GLY A 308 -3.86 -5.95 -26.13
CA GLY A 308 -3.48 -5.88 -27.54
C GLY A 308 -2.77 -7.13 -28.04
N GLY A 309 -3.24 -7.73 -29.15
CA GLY A 309 -2.68 -8.94 -29.71
C GLY A 309 -1.18 -8.86 -30.06
N VAL A 310 -0.70 -7.69 -30.50
CA VAL A 310 0.72 -7.43 -30.80
C VAL A 310 1.56 -7.43 -29.51
N HIS A 311 1.06 -6.81 -28.44
CA HIS A 311 1.74 -6.75 -27.15
C HIS A 311 1.81 -8.14 -26.51
N ALA A 312 0.70 -8.88 -26.54
CA ALA A 312 0.65 -10.25 -26.01
C ALA A 312 1.59 -11.19 -26.77
N ASP A 313 1.66 -11.10 -28.10
CA ASP A 313 2.56 -11.90 -28.93
C ASP A 313 4.04 -11.56 -28.67
N ALA A 314 4.36 -10.28 -28.50
CA ALA A 314 5.72 -9.86 -28.21
C ALA A 314 6.17 -10.23 -26.79
N ALA A 315 5.31 -10.08 -25.78
CA ALA A 315 5.57 -10.49 -24.41
C ALA A 315 5.80 -12.01 -24.32
N ALA A 316 5.07 -12.79 -25.13
CA ALA A 316 5.25 -14.23 -25.20
C ALA A 316 6.58 -14.67 -25.84
N LYS A 317 7.09 -13.89 -26.81
CA LYS A 317 8.31 -14.20 -27.55
C LYS A 317 9.57 -13.76 -26.83
N VAL A 318 9.52 -12.59 -26.18
CA VAL A 318 10.70 -11.98 -25.54
C VAL A 318 10.27 -11.50 -24.15
N LYS A 319 10.74 -12.18 -23.11
CA LYS A 319 10.56 -11.73 -21.72
C LYS A 319 11.05 -10.29 -21.58
N ASN A 320 10.33 -9.51 -20.78
CA ASN A 320 10.64 -8.10 -20.46
C ASN A 320 10.56 -7.12 -21.65
N SER A 321 10.04 -7.53 -22.81
CA SER A 321 9.86 -6.60 -23.93
C SER A 321 8.73 -5.59 -23.74
N TYR A 322 7.72 -5.96 -22.95
CA TYR A 322 6.53 -5.14 -22.63
C TYR A 322 6.23 -5.08 -21.12
N GLU A 323 7.14 -5.58 -20.29
CA GLU A 323 7.04 -5.55 -18.84
C GLU A 323 8.32 -4.93 -18.28
N HIS A 324 8.17 -4.00 -17.36
CA HIS A 324 9.30 -3.26 -16.80
C HIS A 324 10.08 -4.03 -15.72
N ILE A 325 9.54 -5.15 -15.27
CA ILE A 325 10.13 -6.16 -14.37
C ILE A 325 9.54 -7.54 -14.69
N GLU A 326 10.12 -8.60 -14.14
CA GLU A 326 9.47 -9.91 -14.09
C GLU A 326 8.36 -9.88 -13.03
N PRO A 327 7.08 -10.16 -13.38
CA PRO A 327 5.94 -10.05 -12.47
C PRO A 327 6.04 -10.93 -11.22
N GLU A 328 6.69 -12.09 -11.35
CA GLU A 328 6.89 -13.05 -10.28
C GLU A 328 7.73 -12.49 -9.12
N LEU A 329 8.59 -11.50 -9.39
CA LEU A 329 9.39 -10.83 -8.36
C LEU A 329 8.52 -10.12 -7.32
N VAL A 330 7.31 -9.73 -7.69
CA VAL A 330 6.33 -9.06 -6.81
C VAL A 330 5.11 -9.93 -6.51
N GLY A 331 5.18 -11.24 -6.80
CA GLY A 331 4.08 -12.20 -6.59
C GLY A 331 2.91 -12.04 -7.55
N ASN A 332 3.13 -11.36 -8.67
CA ASN A 332 2.14 -11.18 -9.73
C ASN A 332 2.46 -12.11 -10.91
N ARG A 333 1.72 -12.01 -12.00
CA ARG A 333 1.92 -12.80 -13.22
C ARG A 333 1.49 -12.02 -14.44
N THR A 334 2.12 -12.31 -15.58
CA THR A 334 1.65 -11.88 -16.88
C THR A 334 0.26 -12.45 -17.15
N ARG A 335 -0.65 -11.64 -17.64
CA ARG A 335 -2.01 -12.03 -18.05
C ARG A 335 -2.29 -11.58 -19.47
N VAL A 336 -2.91 -12.45 -20.25
CA VAL A 336 -3.41 -12.09 -21.57
C VAL A 336 -4.92 -11.99 -21.49
N LEU A 337 -5.41 -10.80 -21.81
CA LEU A 337 -6.84 -10.54 -21.87
C LEU A 337 -7.35 -10.87 -23.30
N VAL A 338 -8.50 -11.52 -23.37
CA VAL A 338 -9.13 -11.84 -24.64
C VAL A 338 -10.23 -10.81 -24.92
N SER A 339 -10.15 -10.19 -26.08
CA SER A 339 -11.09 -9.17 -26.54
C SER A 339 -11.24 -9.21 -28.07
N ASP A 340 -12.07 -8.34 -28.62
CA ASP A 340 -12.23 -8.10 -30.07
C ASP A 340 -10.91 -7.77 -30.77
N MET A 341 -9.94 -7.19 -30.04
CA MET A 341 -8.59 -6.93 -30.52
C MET A 341 -7.66 -8.17 -30.46
N SER A 342 -8.15 -9.28 -29.92
CA SER A 342 -7.36 -10.51 -29.81
C SER A 342 -7.11 -11.14 -31.17
N GLY A 343 -5.85 -11.50 -31.38
CA GLY A 343 -5.43 -12.33 -32.49
C GLY A 343 -5.39 -13.80 -32.09
N ARG A 344 -4.95 -14.63 -33.05
CA ARG A 344 -4.76 -16.07 -32.84
C ARG A 344 -3.86 -16.39 -31.65
N SER A 345 -2.74 -15.66 -31.51
CA SER A 345 -1.77 -15.86 -30.42
C SER A 345 -2.39 -15.66 -29.04
N SER A 346 -3.21 -14.61 -28.85
CA SER A 346 -3.88 -14.33 -27.57
C SER A 346 -4.85 -15.43 -27.16
N VAL A 347 -5.64 -15.95 -28.12
CA VAL A 347 -6.56 -17.06 -27.88
C VAL A 347 -5.81 -18.34 -27.55
N MET A 348 -4.70 -18.64 -28.24
CA MET A 348 -3.85 -19.79 -27.95
C MET A 348 -3.26 -19.73 -26.55
N MET A 349 -2.74 -18.57 -26.15
CA MET A 349 -2.19 -18.37 -24.81
C MET A 349 -3.26 -18.54 -23.73
N LYS A 350 -4.44 -17.95 -23.94
CA LYS A 350 -5.57 -18.08 -23.02
C LYS A 350 -6.10 -19.51 -22.93
N ALA A 351 -6.19 -20.21 -24.06
CA ALA A 351 -6.55 -21.63 -24.07
C ALA A 351 -5.59 -22.48 -23.22
N LYS A 352 -4.28 -22.26 -23.39
CA LYS A 352 -3.25 -22.92 -22.59
C LYS A 352 -3.38 -22.59 -21.08
N GLU A 353 -3.62 -21.33 -20.74
CA GLU A 353 -3.82 -20.87 -19.34
C GLU A 353 -4.99 -21.63 -18.67
N ILE A 354 -6.10 -21.83 -19.38
CA ILE A 354 -7.30 -22.50 -18.87
C ILE A 354 -7.29 -24.03 -19.08
N GLY A 355 -6.13 -24.59 -19.50
CA GLY A 355 -5.95 -26.02 -19.69
C GLY A 355 -6.66 -26.63 -20.88
N VAL A 356 -6.82 -25.85 -21.95
CA VAL A 356 -7.38 -26.32 -23.24
C VAL A 356 -6.27 -26.40 -24.26
N ASP A 357 -6.04 -27.59 -24.81
CA ASP A 357 -5.09 -27.80 -25.90
C ASP A 357 -5.74 -27.39 -27.23
N LEU A 358 -5.08 -26.52 -27.99
CA LEU A 358 -5.61 -25.92 -29.20
C LEU A 358 -4.55 -25.96 -30.31
N ASP A 359 -4.91 -26.52 -31.47
CA ASP A 359 -4.04 -26.44 -32.63
C ASP A 359 -4.17 -25.06 -33.31
N ALA A 360 -3.04 -24.37 -33.43
CA ALA A 360 -2.94 -23.06 -34.08
C ALA A 360 -3.40 -23.05 -35.56
N ARG A 361 -3.44 -24.22 -36.21
CA ARG A 361 -3.80 -24.39 -37.62
C ARG A 361 -5.24 -24.84 -37.80
N SER A 362 -5.99 -25.08 -36.72
CA SER A 362 -7.34 -25.59 -36.83
C SER A 362 -8.27 -24.57 -37.49
N PRO A 363 -9.17 -25.00 -38.44
CA PRO A 363 -10.17 -24.13 -39.03
C PRO A 363 -11.12 -23.54 -37.99
N GLU A 364 -11.44 -24.32 -36.95
CA GLU A 364 -12.34 -23.97 -35.86
C GLU A 364 -11.84 -22.73 -35.11
N LEU A 365 -10.52 -22.51 -35.02
CA LEU A 365 -9.96 -21.31 -34.39
C LEU A 365 -10.32 -20.02 -35.14
N LYS A 366 -10.40 -20.07 -36.47
CA LYS A 366 -10.82 -18.92 -37.31
C LYS A 366 -12.29 -18.58 -37.05
N ASP A 367 -13.14 -19.59 -37.00
CA ASP A 367 -14.59 -19.42 -36.78
C ASP A 367 -14.83 -18.98 -35.33
N PHE A 368 -14.11 -19.50 -34.37
CA PHE A 368 -14.14 -19.05 -32.97
C PHE A 368 -13.79 -17.55 -32.87
N LEU A 369 -12.71 -17.11 -33.52
CA LEU A 369 -12.31 -15.70 -33.50
C LEU A 369 -13.36 -14.78 -34.13
N ALA A 370 -14.03 -15.23 -35.17
CA ALA A 370 -15.11 -14.45 -35.76
C ALA A 370 -16.31 -14.33 -34.83
N GLU A 371 -16.73 -15.43 -34.22
CA GLU A 371 -17.83 -15.44 -33.25
C GLU A 371 -17.51 -14.62 -32.00
N LEU A 372 -16.27 -14.71 -31.47
CA LEU A 372 -15.82 -13.94 -30.32
C LEU A 372 -15.97 -12.43 -30.59
N LYS A 373 -15.53 -11.95 -31.76
CA LYS A 373 -15.65 -10.55 -32.17
C LYS A 373 -17.09 -10.10 -32.30
N GLU A 374 -17.94 -10.95 -32.87
CA GLU A 374 -19.37 -10.67 -33.04
C GLU A 374 -20.07 -10.58 -31.65
N LEU A 375 -19.74 -11.48 -30.71
CA LEU A 375 -20.29 -11.44 -29.37
C LEU A 375 -19.84 -10.19 -28.61
N GLU A 376 -18.58 -9.80 -28.71
CA GLU A 376 -18.10 -8.58 -28.08
C GLU A 376 -18.71 -7.32 -28.71
N PHE A 377 -18.89 -7.30 -30.01
CA PHE A 377 -19.65 -6.23 -30.70
C PHE A 377 -21.07 -6.08 -30.14
N ARG A 378 -21.69 -7.19 -29.74
CA ARG A 378 -23.03 -7.19 -29.10
C ARG A 378 -22.96 -6.82 -27.59
N GLY A 379 -21.77 -6.53 -27.03
CA GLY A 379 -21.60 -6.09 -25.65
C GLY A 379 -21.28 -7.22 -24.64
N TYR A 380 -20.98 -8.45 -25.11
CA TYR A 380 -20.43 -9.48 -24.23
C TYR A 380 -18.96 -9.20 -23.94
N GLY A 381 -18.51 -9.44 -22.70
CA GLY A 381 -17.11 -9.27 -22.29
C GLY A 381 -16.52 -10.58 -21.78
N TYR A 382 -15.36 -10.97 -22.31
CA TYR A 382 -14.68 -12.20 -21.94
C TYR A 382 -13.39 -11.99 -21.14
N GLU A 383 -13.00 -10.73 -20.90
CA GLU A 383 -11.73 -10.35 -20.24
C GLU A 383 -11.57 -10.93 -18.83
N ALA A 384 -12.67 -11.01 -18.06
CA ALA A 384 -12.69 -11.56 -16.71
C ALA A 384 -13.59 -12.80 -16.57
N ALA A 385 -14.06 -13.35 -17.71
CA ALA A 385 -15.04 -14.44 -17.74
C ALA A 385 -14.41 -15.74 -18.27
N ASP A 386 -13.38 -16.24 -17.62
CA ASP A 386 -12.60 -17.42 -18.03
C ASP A 386 -13.48 -18.66 -18.26
N ALA A 387 -14.48 -18.87 -17.40
CA ALA A 387 -15.41 -20.00 -17.54
C ALA A 387 -16.29 -19.85 -18.79
N SER A 388 -16.82 -18.65 -19.06
CA SER A 388 -17.61 -18.36 -20.25
C SER A 388 -16.78 -18.49 -21.52
N PHE A 389 -15.55 -18.01 -21.51
CA PHE A 389 -14.59 -18.17 -22.61
C PHE A 389 -14.30 -19.68 -22.87
N LYS A 390 -14.04 -20.46 -21.81
CA LYS A 390 -13.81 -21.90 -21.91
C LYS A 390 -15.02 -22.64 -22.48
N LEU A 391 -16.23 -22.29 -22.04
CA LEU A 391 -17.45 -22.87 -22.58
C LEU A 391 -17.65 -22.52 -24.07
N LEU A 392 -17.41 -21.27 -24.45
CA LEU A 392 -17.49 -20.85 -25.84
C LEU A 392 -16.47 -21.62 -26.70
N LEU A 393 -15.22 -21.67 -26.27
CA LEU A 393 -14.15 -22.39 -26.97
C LEU A 393 -14.47 -23.89 -27.13
N ASN A 394 -14.94 -24.54 -26.07
CA ASN A 394 -15.30 -25.97 -26.11
C ASN A 394 -16.43 -26.27 -27.09
N ARG A 395 -17.39 -25.34 -27.30
CA ARG A 395 -18.45 -25.49 -28.34
C ARG A 395 -17.89 -25.60 -29.76
N PHE A 396 -16.81 -24.88 -30.04
CA PHE A 396 -16.13 -24.95 -31.34
C PHE A 396 -15.28 -26.22 -31.49
N LEU A 397 -14.59 -26.65 -30.42
CA LEU A 397 -13.68 -27.81 -30.47
C LEU A 397 -14.42 -29.15 -30.43
N LYS A 398 -15.50 -29.26 -29.66
CA LYS A 398 -16.19 -30.54 -29.38
C LYS A 398 -17.56 -30.66 -30.02
N GLY A 399 -17.96 -29.64 -30.79
CA GLY A 399 -19.32 -29.53 -31.34
C GLY A 399 -20.32 -29.03 -30.30
N LYS A 400 -21.50 -28.58 -30.79
CA LYS A 400 -22.58 -28.05 -29.93
C LYS A 400 -23.22 -29.18 -29.12
N LYS A 401 -22.64 -29.50 -27.99
CA LYS A 401 -23.31 -30.30 -26.97
C LYS A 401 -23.76 -29.32 -25.88
N ASN A 402 -25.03 -29.00 -25.86
CA ASN A 402 -25.62 -28.22 -24.79
C ASN A 402 -25.84 -29.16 -23.61
N ASP A 403 -25.30 -28.81 -22.44
CA ASP A 403 -25.55 -29.56 -21.20
C ASP A 403 -26.96 -29.31 -20.65
N PHE A 404 -27.60 -28.20 -21.12
CA PHE A 404 -28.97 -27.84 -20.79
C PHE A 404 -29.58 -26.99 -21.91
N GLU A 405 -30.90 -26.96 -21.94
CA GLU A 405 -31.67 -26.08 -22.83
C GLU A 405 -32.46 -25.06 -22.02
N LEU A 406 -32.32 -23.78 -22.36
CA LEU A 406 -33.10 -22.71 -21.74
C LEU A 406 -34.52 -22.73 -22.33
N ILE A 407 -35.50 -23.10 -21.53
CA ILE A 407 -36.90 -23.16 -21.95
C ILE A 407 -37.57 -21.79 -21.81
N ASP A 408 -37.35 -21.14 -20.68
CA ASP A 408 -37.94 -19.83 -20.36
C ASP A 408 -37.13 -19.13 -19.27
N TYR A 409 -37.25 -17.83 -19.18
CA TYR A 409 -36.76 -17.04 -18.04
C TYR A 409 -37.73 -15.95 -17.67
N ARG A 410 -37.81 -15.63 -16.40
CA ARG A 410 -38.63 -14.56 -15.87
C ARG A 410 -37.81 -13.66 -14.95
N VAL A 411 -37.96 -12.36 -15.17
CA VAL A 411 -37.38 -11.34 -14.30
C VAL A 411 -38.50 -10.53 -13.69
N MET A 412 -38.54 -10.46 -12.36
CA MET A 412 -39.48 -9.63 -11.61
C MET A 412 -38.72 -8.51 -10.93
N VAL A 413 -39.15 -7.26 -11.15
CA VAL A 413 -38.59 -6.10 -10.46
C VAL A 413 -39.72 -5.43 -9.69
N GLY A 414 -39.54 -5.30 -8.38
CA GLY A 414 -40.54 -4.70 -7.50
C GLY A 414 -39.94 -3.71 -6.51
N HIS A 415 -40.69 -2.68 -6.18
CA HIS A 415 -40.32 -1.76 -5.10
C HIS A 415 -41.03 -2.14 -3.79
N GLN A 416 -40.24 -2.49 -2.78
CA GLN A 416 -40.77 -2.79 -1.45
C GLN A 416 -40.84 -1.48 -0.63
N SER A 417 -41.99 -0.83 -0.67
CA SER A 417 -42.20 0.48 -0.02
C SER A 417 -41.91 0.48 1.48
N ALA A 418 -42.25 -0.60 2.19
CA ALA A 418 -41.99 -0.75 3.61
C ALA A 418 -40.48 -0.77 3.95
N LEU A 419 -39.64 -1.22 3.04
CA LEU A 419 -38.18 -1.31 3.20
C LEU A 419 -37.44 -0.23 2.43
N LYS A 420 -38.14 0.65 1.69
CA LYS A 420 -37.60 1.71 0.83
C LYS A 420 -36.48 1.20 -0.11
N ARG A 421 -36.63 -0.01 -0.63
CA ARG A 421 -35.66 -0.61 -1.56
C ARG A 421 -36.35 -1.20 -2.78
N THR A 422 -35.61 -1.18 -3.90
CA THR A 422 -35.98 -1.94 -5.10
C THR A 422 -35.36 -3.33 -5.01
N VAL A 423 -36.13 -4.34 -5.26
CA VAL A 423 -35.70 -5.74 -5.32
C VAL A 423 -35.93 -6.25 -6.73
N SER A 424 -34.94 -6.89 -7.30
CA SER A 424 -35.07 -7.63 -8.54
C SER A 424 -34.79 -9.11 -8.31
N GLU A 425 -35.65 -9.96 -8.84
CA GLU A 425 -35.50 -11.40 -8.82
C GLU A 425 -35.50 -11.91 -10.25
N ALA A 426 -34.48 -12.69 -10.61
CA ALA A 426 -34.40 -13.34 -11.92
C ALA A 426 -34.46 -14.85 -11.70
N VAL A 427 -35.38 -15.51 -12.38
CA VAL A 427 -35.52 -16.96 -12.39
C VAL A 427 -35.31 -17.47 -13.81
N SER A 428 -34.39 -18.41 -13.99
CA SER A 428 -34.22 -19.10 -15.26
C SER A 428 -34.72 -20.55 -15.13
N TYR A 429 -35.50 -20.96 -16.10
CA TYR A 429 -35.96 -22.34 -16.21
C TYR A 429 -35.10 -23.06 -17.23
N THR A 430 -34.39 -24.09 -16.78
CA THR A 430 -33.53 -24.92 -17.64
C THR A 430 -34.06 -26.34 -17.62
N HIS A 431 -33.97 -27.02 -18.75
CA HIS A 431 -34.27 -28.45 -18.83
C HIS A 431 -32.99 -29.21 -18.48
N LEU A 432 -32.87 -29.64 -17.21
CA LEU A 432 -31.93 -30.66 -16.77
C LEU A 432 -32.63 -32.01 -16.87
N THR A 433 -32.16 -32.90 -17.73
CA THR A 433 -32.49 -34.32 -17.62
C THR A 433 -31.81 -34.87 -16.39
N LEU A 434 -32.39 -34.64 -15.24
CA LEU A 434 -32.06 -35.41 -14.05
C LEU A 434 -32.63 -36.81 -14.27
N PRO A 435 -31.87 -37.90 -14.02
CA PRO A 435 -32.45 -39.24 -13.94
C PRO A 435 -33.49 -39.18 -12.82
N THR A 436 -34.75 -39.36 -13.16
CA THR A 436 -35.85 -39.42 -12.24
C THR A 436 -35.68 -40.70 -11.41
N ILE A 437 -35.05 -40.58 -10.25
CA ILE A 437 -35.24 -41.57 -9.21
C ILE A 437 -36.49 -41.07 -8.45
N LEU A 438 -37.64 -41.58 -8.86
CA LEU A 438 -38.82 -41.55 -7.99
C LEU A 438 -38.62 -42.60 -6.91
N PRO A 439 -38.55 -42.26 -5.64
CA PRO A 439 -38.80 -43.23 -4.61
C PRO A 439 -40.32 -43.47 -4.59
N VAL A 440 -40.73 -44.73 -4.74
CA VAL A 440 -42.06 -45.23 -4.41
C VAL A 440 -42.25 -45.17 -2.91
#